data_686ef0728e562327629620fe269f1407
#
_entry.id   686ef0728e562327629620fe269f1407
#
_cell.length_a   1.000
_cell.length_b   1.000
_cell.length_c   1.000
_cell.angle_alpha   90.00
_cell.angle_beta   90.00
_cell.angle_gamma   90.00
#
_symmetry.space_group_name_H-M   'P 1'
#
loop_
_entity.id
_entity.type
_entity.pdbx_description
1 polymer ?
#
loop_
_entity_poly.entity_id
_entity_poly.type
_entity_poly.pdbx_seq_one_letter_code
_entity_poly.pdbx_strand_id
1 'polypeptide(L)'
;MTQLVNIQSRVNRSEVAGGLLYCHSRLNSNTTKLLESASFLYALIETLEEKGLVQIDEIEEKKRAVATRLLDSFLDRGMGVAMQEDERDKYTFSETVEIDCASRVHLCKAACCRMSFALSQQDVEEGVIKWDLGRPYLIAQDSDGYCRHLDREAGCCTVREQRPLPCRGYDCRRDQRVWVDFEKQIINPHLEELFTTAVSKTPDAN
;
A
#
# COMPACT_ATOMS: atom_id res chain seq x y z
N MET A 1 16.66 29.49 27.78
CA MET A 1 15.46 28.83 28.37
C MET A 1 14.51 28.48 27.24
N THR A 2 14.61 27.27 26.73
CA THR A 2 13.81 26.79 25.61
C THR A 2 12.56 26.12 26.17
N GLN A 3 11.40 26.76 26.01
CA GLN A 3 10.13 26.17 26.38
C GLN A 3 9.86 24.97 25.42
N LEU A 4 9.95 23.79 25.95
CA LEU A 4 9.39 22.57 25.34
C LEU A 4 7.88 22.74 25.27
N VAL A 5 7.36 23.01 24.09
CA VAL A 5 5.92 22.96 23.81
C VAL A 5 5.50 21.50 23.88
N ASN A 6 4.96 21.10 25.01
CA ASN A 6 4.35 19.80 25.22
C ASN A 6 3.01 19.80 24.47
N ILE A 7 3.04 19.41 23.19
CA ILE A 7 1.84 19.15 22.39
C ILE A 7 1.34 17.74 22.74
N GLN A 8 0.87 17.59 23.96
CA GLN A 8 -0.08 16.52 24.26
C GLN A 8 -1.41 16.95 23.66
N SER A 9 -1.67 16.54 22.42
CA SER A 9 -2.99 16.64 21.83
C SER A 9 -3.96 15.88 22.73
N ARG A 10 -4.73 16.61 23.54
CA ARG A 10 -5.86 16.03 24.25
C ARG A 10 -6.86 15.62 23.17
N VAL A 11 -6.78 14.37 22.79
CA VAL A 11 -7.79 13.76 21.91
C VAL A 11 -9.13 13.97 22.62
N ASN A 12 -10.00 14.78 22.01
CA ASN A 12 -11.29 15.09 22.57
C ASN A 12 -12.14 13.80 22.59
N ARG A 13 -12.55 13.37 23.76
CA ARG A 13 -13.39 12.16 23.93
C ARG A 13 -14.64 12.18 23.04
N SER A 14 -15.22 13.36 22.84
CA SER A 14 -16.39 13.56 21.99
C SER A 14 -16.09 13.28 20.51
N GLU A 15 -14.93 13.72 20.03
CA GLU A 15 -14.49 13.48 18.64
C GLU A 15 -14.20 11.99 18.39
N VAL A 16 -13.55 11.32 19.34
CA VAL A 16 -13.32 9.86 19.27
C VAL A 16 -14.64 9.11 19.28
N ALA A 17 -15.55 9.45 20.18
CA ALA A 17 -16.87 8.81 20.25
C ALA A 17 -17.67 9.04 18.97
N GLY A 18 -17.64 10.25 18.39
CA GLY A 18 -18.26 10.58 17.11
C GLY A 18 -17.66 9.79 15.94
N GLY A 19 -16.32 9.70 15.89
CA GLY A 19 -15.62 8.90 14.90
C GLY A 19 -15.96 7.41 14.98
N LEU A 20 -15.96 6.84 16.18
CA LEU A 20 -16.36 5.43 16.41
C LEU A 20 -17.82 5.18 16.01
N LEU A 21 -18.74 6.07 16.39
CA LEU A 21 -20.14 5.96 16.00
C LEU A 21 -20.29 5.97 14.47
N TYR A 22 -19.60 6.86 13.80
CA TYR A 22 -19.59 6.92 12.32
C TYR A 22 -19.05 5.60 11.73
N CYS A 23 -17.91 5.11 12.21
CA CYS A 23 -17.33 3.85 11.74
C CYS A 23 -18.29 2.67 11.96
N HIS A 24 -18.88 2.55 13.15
CA HIS A 24 -19.84 1.48 13.45
C HIS A 24 -21.09 1.57 12.55
N SER A 25 -21.61 2.78 12.33
CA SER A 25 -22.77 2.98 11.45
C SER A 25 -22.46 2.57 10.00
N ARG A 26 -21.26 2.92 9.49
CA ARG A 26 -20.80 2.50 8.17
C ARG A 26 -20.59 0.99 8.06
N LEU A 27 -19.97 0.38 9.07
CA LEU A 27 -19.77 -1.08 9.12
C LEU A 27 -21.11 -1.80 9.12
N ASN A 28 -22.06 -1.34 9.93
CA ASN A 28 -23.41 -1.93 9.99
C ASN A 28 -24.14 -1.82 8.64
N SER A 29 -24.09 -0.63 8.01
CA SER A 29 -24.67 -0.42 6.70
C SER A 29 -24.03 -1.32 5.62
N ASN A 30 -22.70 -1.47 5.65
CA ASN A 30 -21.98 -2.33 4.71
C ASN A 30 -22.34 -3.82 4.95
N THR A 31 -22.43 -4.25 6.21
CA THR A 31 -22.85 -5.62 6.58
C THR A 31 -24.26 -5.92 6.07
N THR A 32 -25.20 -5.00 6.23
CA THR A 32 -26.56 -5.15 5.71
C THR A 32 -26.58 -5.33 4.20
N LYS A 33 -25.86 -4.47 3.46
CA LYS A 33 -25.74 -4.58 2.01
C LYS A 33 -25.08 -5.88 1.56
N LEU A 34 -24.05 -6.32 2.30
CA LEU A 34 -23.38 -7.59 2.03
C LEU A 34 -24.33 -8.78 2.21
N LEU A 35 -25.09 -8.80 3.30
CA LEU A 35 -26.09 -9.86 3.55
C LEU A 35 -27.18 -9.88 2.49
N GLU A 36 -27.67 -8.71 2.07
CA GLU A 36 -28.65 -8.60 1.00
C GLU A 36 -28.11 -9.14 -0.33
N SER A 37 -26.89 -8.73 -0.70
CA SER A 37 -26.22 -9.21 -1.90
C SER A 37 -25.95 -10.72 -1.85
N ALA A 38 -25.47 -11.22 -0.70
CA ALA A 38 -25.26 -12.65 -0.49
C ALA A 38 -26.56 -13.45 -0.61
N SER A 39 -27.65 -12.98 0.02
CA SER A 39 -28.95 -13.63 -0.06
C SER A 39 -29.43 -13.75 -1.51
N PHE A 40 -29.27 -12.68 -2.29
CA PHE A 40 -29.64 -12.70 -3.72
C PHE A 40 -28.78 -13.68 -4.51
N LEU A 41 -27.45 -13.70 -4.27
CA LEU A 41 -26.53 -14.60 -4.94
C LEU A 41 -26.80 -16.07 -4.58
N TYR A 42 -27.03 -16.38 -3.30
CA TYR A 42 -27.37 -17.74 -2.88
C TYR A 42 -28.68 -18.21 -3.50
N ALA A 43 -29.72 -17.39 -3.46
CA ALA A 43 -31.00 -17.72 -4.09
C ALA A 43 -30.88 -17.97 -5.61
N LEU A 44 -30.02 -17.18 -6.29
CA LEU A 44 -29.73 -17.38 -7.70
C LEU A 44 -29.02 -18.73 -7.96
N ILE A 45 -27.98 -19.03 -7.18
CA ILE A 45 -27.20 -20.26 -7.29
C ILE A 45 -28.08 -21.48 -7.04
N GLU A 46 -28.84 -21.50 -5.95
CA GLU A 46 -29.76 -22.57 -5.62
C GLU A 46 -30.81 -22.80 -6.72
N THR A 47 -31.40 -21.72 -7.23
CA THR A 47 -32.36 -21.79 -8.35
C THR A 47 -31.76 -22.38 -9.63
N LEU A 48 -30.51 -22.04 -9.94
CA LEU A 48 -29.81 -22.55 -11.12
C LEU A 48 -29.41 -24.02 -10.96
N GLU A 49 -28.99 -24.41 -9.75
CA GLU A 49 -28.65 -25.78 -9.40
C GLU A 49 -29.88 -26.69 -9.49
N GLU A 50 -31.01 -26.29 -8.86
CA GLU A 50 -32.28 -27.03 -8.95
C GLU A 50 -32.76 -27.25 -10.37
N LYS A 51 -32.44 -26.30 -11.27
CA LYS A 51 -32.75 -26.44 -12.72
C LYS A 51 -31.71 -27.25 -13.51
N GLY A 52 -30.64 -27.69 -12.86
CA GLY A 52 -29.54 -28.41 -13.50
C GLY A 52 -28.74 -27.58 -14.49
N LEU A 53 -28.76 -26.23 -14.37
CA LEU A 53 -28.08 -25.31 -15.28
C LEU A 53 -26.63 -25.01 -14.87
N VAL A 54 -26.26 -25.31 -13.63
CA VAL A 54 -24.90 -25.12 -13.08
C VAL A 54 -24.52 -26.28 -12.19
N GLN A 55 -23.20 -26.51 -12.09
CA GLN A 55 -22.59 -27.41 -11.11
C GLN A 55 -21.81 -26.56 -10.09
N ILE A 56 -21.88 -26.90 -8.82
CA ILE A 56 -21.23 -26.14 -7.74
C ILE A 56 -19.71 -26.08 -7.93
N ASP A 57 -19.09 -27.16 -8.37
CA ASP A 57 -17.63 -27.23 -8.62
C ASP A 57 -17.20 -26.23 -9.71
N GLU A 58 -18.00 -26.05 -10.77
CA GLU A 58 -17.73 -25.06 -11.82
C GLU A 58 -17.85 -23.63 -11.29
N ILE A 59 -18.78 -23.37 -10.37
CA ILE A 59 -18.94 -22.07 -9.71
C ILE A 59 -17.72 -21.79 -8.85
N GLU A 60 -17.22 -22.75 -8.08
CA GLU A 60 -16.04 -22.57 -7.22
C GLU A 60 -14.78 -22.25 -8.04
N GLU A 61 -14.56 -22.89 -9.18
CA GLU A 61 -13.46 -22.56 -10.09
C GLU A 61 -13.59 -21.14 -10.64
N LYS A 62 -14.77 -20.79 -11.14
CA LYS A 62 -15.09 -19.44 -11.64
C LYS A 62 -14.91 -18.37 -10.58
N LYS A 63 -15.36 -18.62 -9.35
CA LYS A 63 -15.25 -17.72 -8.20
C LYS A 63 -13.80 -17.34 -7.94
N ARG A 64 -12.85 -18.29 -7.96
CA ARG A 64 -11.42 -18.00 -7.77
C ARG A 64 -10.88 -17.06 -8.84
N ALA A 65 -11.18 -17.32 -10.12
CA ALA A 65 -10.74 -16.47 -11.22
C ALA A 65 -11.35 -15.06 -11.15
N VAL A 66 -12.63 -14.96 -10.78
CA VAL A 66 -13.33 -13.67 -10.61
C VAL A 66 -12.76 -12.90 -9.40
N ALA A 67 -12.48 -13.58 -8.28
CA ALA A 67 -11.94 -12.95 -7.08
C ALA A 67 -10.57 -12.31 -7.38
N THR A 68 -9.67 -13.03 -8.06
CA THR A 68 -8.36 -12.47 -8.45
C THR A 68 -8.54 -11.22 -9.32
N ARG A 69 -9.35 -11.29 -10.37
CA ARG A 69 -9.59 -10.15 -11.27
C ARG A 69 -10.22 -8.94 -10.57
N LEU A 70 -11.13 -9.19 -9.62
CA LEU A 70 -11.76 -8.12 -8.86
C LEU A 70 -10.77 -7.47 -7.89
N LEU A 71 -9.93 -8.27 -7.22
CA LEU A 71 -8.89 -7.78 -6.33
C LEU A 71 -7.91 -6.89 -7.09
N ASP A 72 -7.42 -7.33 -8.24
CA ASP A 72 -6.53 -6.55 -9.10
C ASP A 72 -7.19 -5.22 -9.51
N SER A 73 -8.46 -5.27 -9.94
CA SER A 73 -9.22 -4.07 -10.30
C SER A 73 -9.44 -3.12 -9.12
N PHE A 74 -9.60 -3.64 -7.90
CA PHE A 74 -9.74 -2.85 -6.69
C PHE A 74 -8.43 -2.12 -6.34
N LEU A 75 -7.32 -2.85 -6.42
CA LEU A 75 -5.99 -2.30 -6.17
C LEU A 75 -5.62 -1.24 -7.22
N ASP A 76 -5.89 -1.50 -8.49
CA ASP A 76 -5.66 -0.56 -9.59
C ASP A 76 -6.43 0.75 -9.44
N ARG A 77 -7.63 0.69 -8.89
CA ARG A 77 -8.49 1.87 -8.65
C ARG A 77 -8.18 2.58 -7.33
N GLY A 78 -7.23 2.08 -6.54
CA GLY A 78 -6.93 2.61 -5.21
C GLY A 78 -8.13 2.51 -4.24
N MET A 79 -9.09 1.62 -4.52
CA MET A 79 -10.23 1.38 -3.65
C MET A 79 -9.86 0.30 -2.63
N GLY A 80 -10.03 0.62 -1.37
CA GLY A 80 -9.77 -0.30 -0.27
C GLY A 80 -8.66 0.17 0.66
N VAL A 81 -8.61 -0.45 1.81
CA VAL A 81 -7.55 -0.28 2.80
C VAL A 81 -6.58 -1.42 2.60
N ALA A 82 -5.39 -1.12 2.07
CA ALA A 82 -4.32 -2.10 1.97
C ALA A 82 -3.42 -1.96 3.21
N MET A 83 -3.33 -3.02 4.00
CA MET A 83 -2.38 -3.12 5.11
C MET A 83 -1.51 -4.34 4.87
N GLN A 84 -0.24 -4.26 5.22
CA GLN A 84 0.67 -5.39 5.11
C GLN A 84 0.34 -6.42 6.19
N GLU A 85 0.18 -7.67 5.80
CA GLU A 85 -0.12 -8.79 6.72
C GLU A 85 1.13 -9.33 7.45
N ASP A 86 2.31 -8.80 7.14
CA ASP A 86 3.57 -9.25 7.74
C ASP A 86 3.69 -8.71 9.18
N GLU A 87 3.57 -9.60 10.15
CA GLU A 87 3.64 -9.29 11.59
C GLU A 87 5.07 -9.30 12.14
N ARG A 88 6.10 -9.53 11.30
CA ARG A 88 7.49 -9.53 11.76
C ARG A 88 7.89 -8.14 12.24
N ASP A 89 8.56 -8.10 13.38
CA ASP A 89 9.14 -6.85 13.87
C ASP A 89 10.24 -6.36 12.90
N LYS A 90 10.03 -5.18 12.34
CA LYS A 90 10.95 -4.58 11.37
C LYS A 90 12.36 -4.33 11.93
N TYR A 91 12.51 -4.20 13.25
CA TYR A 91 13.80 -3.95 13.88
C TYR A 91 14.63 -5.23 14.09
N THR A 92 13.97 -6.38 14.15
CA THR A 92 14.62 -7.68 14.23
C THR A 92 14.79 -8.36 12.87
N PHE A 93 14.37 -7.68 11.79
CA PHE A 93 14.45 -8.20 10.43
C PHE A 93 15.91 -8.40 9.99
N SER A 94 16.33 -9.66 9.86
CA SER A 94 17.72 -10.06 9.58
C SER A 94 18.11 -9.98 8.09
N GLU A 95 17.12 -9.90 7.19
CA GLU A 95 17.33 -9.88 5.74
C GLU A 95 17.48 -8.45 5.18
N THR A 96 17.87 -7.50 6.03
CA THR A 96 18.11 -6.12 5.61
C THR A 96 19.22 -6.06 4.57
N VAL A 97 18.89 -5.47 3.42
CA VAL A 97 19.82 -5.35 2.29
C VAL A 97 20.62 -4.06 2.40
N GLU A 98 21.95 -4.20 2.44
CA GLU A 98 22.87 -3.07 2.42
C GLU A 98 23.33 -2.79 0.99
N ILE A 99 23.08 -1.57 0.52
CA ILE A 99 23.47 -1.07 -0.80
C ILE A 99 24.28 0.21 -0.61
N ASP A 100 25.41 0.32 -1.31
CA ASP A 100 26.12 1.59 -1.42
C ASP A 100 25.33 2.54 -2.34
N CYS A 101 24.30 3.16 -1.76
CA CYS A 101 23.45 4.12 -2.47
C CYS A 101 24.20 5.41 -2.80
N ALA A 102 25.17 5.83 -1.97
CA ALA A 102 25.86 7.09 -2.15
C ALA A 102 26.60 7.17 -3.49
N SER A 103 27.19 6.06 -3.94
CA SER A 103 27.89 5.98 -5.21
C SER A 103 26.98 5.84 -6.42
N ARG A 104 25.67 5.58 -6.25
CA ARG A 104 24.74 5.17 -7.33
C ARG A 104 23.50 6.04 -7.45
N VAL A 105 23.14 6.81 -6.42
CA VAL A 105 21.88 7.56 -6.39
C VAL A 105 21.76 8.57 -7.52
N HIS A 106 22.86 9.12 -7.99
CA HIS A 106 22.89 10.05 -9.13
C HIS A 106 22.45 9.39 -10.44
N LEU A 107 22.59 8.06 -10.57
CA LEU A 107 22.14 7.27 -11.71
C LEU A 107 20.69 6.80 -11.54
N CYS A 108 20.40 6.09 -10.45
CA CYS A 108 19.09 5.51 -10.22
C CYS A 108 18.04 6.50 -9.70
N LYS A 109 18.46 7.74 -9.38
CA LYS A 109 17.59 8.81 -8.88
C LYS A 109 16.67 8.37 -7.74
N ALA A 110 17.18 7.52 -6.83
CA ALA A 110 16.42 6.97 -5.73
C ALA A 110 15.11 6.26 -6.17
N ALA A 111 15.11 5.51 -7.26
CA ALA A 111 13.94 4.84 -7.82
C ALA A 111 13.17 3.97 -6.81
N CYS A 112 13.86 3.38 -5.83
CA CYS A 112 13.23 2.65 -4.72
C CYS A 112 12.24 3.52 -3.91
N CYS A 113 12.46 4.82 -3.83
CA CYS A 113 11.56 5.76 -3.16
C CYS A 113 10.35 6.18 -4.03
N ARG A 114 10.21 5.63 -5.24
CA ARG A 114 9.03 5.82 -6.10
C ARG A 114 8.06 4.64 -6.03
N MET A 115 8.42 3.59 -5.29
CA MET A 115 7.54 2.44 -5.09
C MET A 115 6.46 2.73 -4.08
N SER A 116 5.23 2.32 -4.39
CA SER A 116 4.11 2.35 -3.48
C SER A 116 3.91 0.97 -2.87
N PHE A 117 3.68 0.91 -1.56
CA PHE A 117 3.39 -0.32 -0.83
C PHE A 117 2.58 -0.02 0.42
N ALA A 118 1.90 -1.05 0.93
CA ALA A 118 1.14 -0.97 2.17
C ALA A 118 2.08 -0.99 3.38
N LEU A 119 1.73 -0.22 4.40
CA LEU A 119 2.40 -0.21 5.71
C LEU A 119 1.91 -1.35 6.58
N SER A 120 2.75 -1.82 7.48
CA SER A 120 2.37 -2.76 8.54
C SER A 120 1.63 -2.05 9.67
N GLN A 121 0.98 -2.83 10.54
CA GLN A 121 0.38 -2.29 11.75
C GLN A 121 1.43 -1.56 12.62
N GLN A 122 2.63 -2.13 12.75
CA GLN A 122 3.74 -1.53 13.50
C GLN A 122 4.11 -0.14 12.94
N ASP A 123 4.21 0.01 11.60
CA ASP A 123 4.53 1.30 10.99
C ASP A 123 3.48 2.38 11.29
N VAL A 124 2.20 1.98 11.27
CA VAL A 124 1.06 2.87 11.55
C VAL A 124 1.02 3.27 13.02
N GLU A 125 1.20 2.32 13.95
CA GLU A 125 1.18 2.56 15.40
C GLU A 125 2.35 3.43 15.86
N GLU A 126 3.53 3.27 15.28
CA GLU A 126 4.68 4.14 15.58
C GLU A 126 4.48 5.59 15.14
N GLY A 127 3.64 5.83 14.12
CA GLY A 127 3.31 7.18 13.64
C GLY A 127 4.48 7.95 13.00
N VAL A 128 5.62 7.29 12.75
CA VAL A 128 6.80 7.90 12.12
C VAL A 128 6.64 7.95 10.62
N ILE A 129 6.21 6.83 10.02
CA ILE A 129 6.03 6.72 8.58
C ILE A 129 4.73 7.38 8.17
N LYS A 130 4.83 8.37 7.29
CA LYS A 130 3.65 9.05 6.74
C LYS A 130 2.98 8.18 5.70
N TRP A 131 1.66 8.14 5.75
CA TRP A 131 0.83 7.45 4.78
C TRP A 131 -0.13 8.41 4.07
N ASP A 132 -0.65 7.98 2.93
CA ASP A 132 -1.53 8.78 2.09
C ASP A 132 -2.97 8.75 2.63
N LEU A 133 -3.50 9.91 3.02
CA LEU A 133 -4.88 10.04 3.53
C LEU A 133 -5.94 9.65 2.48
N GLY A 134 -5.65 9.82 1.20
CA GLY A 134 -6.54 9.42 0.10
C GLY A 134 -6.49 7.91 -0.19
N ARG A 135 -5.38 7.27 0.20
CA ARG A 135 -5.15 5.82 0.07
C ARG A 135 -4.63 5.27 1.40
N PRO A 136 -5.51 5.04 2.37
CA PRO A 136 -5.13 4.70 3.73
C PRO A 136 -4.11 3.57 3.80
N TYR A 137 -3.08 3.79 4.62
CA TYR A 137 -1.97 2.89 4.90
C TYR A 137 -1.00 2.59 3.74
N LEU A 138 -1.17 3.19 2.57
CA LEU A 138 -0.10 3.23 1.59
C LEU A 138 0.92 4.31 1.96
N ILE A 139 2.20 4.02 1.76
CA ILE A 139 3.27 4.99 2.03
C ILE A 139 3.02 6.29 1.27
N ALA A 140 3.11 7.43 1.98
CA ALA A 140 2.83 8.73 1.37
C ALA A 140 3.89 9.13 0.35
N GLN A 141 3.42 9.55 -0.82
CA GLN A 141 4.23 10.10 -1.89
C GLN A 141 3.86 11.58 -2.12
N ASP A 142 4.80 12.36 -2.60
CA ASP A 142 4.57 13.71 -3.08
C ASP A 142 4.05 13.69 -4.53
N SER A 143 3.65 14.85 -5.05
CA SER A 143 3.10 14.98 -6.40
C SER A 143 4.06 14.55 -7.51
N ASP A 144 5.37 14.50 -7.23
CA ASP A 144 6.40 13.99 -8.14
C ASP A 144 6.56 12.45 -8.10
N GLY A 145 5.74 11.75 -7.29
CA GLY A 145 5.75 10.31 -7.16
C GLY A 145 6.79 9.74 -6.20
N TYR A 146 7.56 10.59 -5.53
CA TYR A 146 8.53 10.13 -4.56
C TYR A 146 7.98 10.06 -3.14
N CYS A 147 8.47 9.11 -2.35
CA CYS A 147 8.20 9.01 -0.93
C CYS A 147 8.52 10.32 -0.19
N ARG A 148 7.63 10.76 0.70
CA ARG A 148 7.80 11.96 1.53
C ARG A 148 8.99 11.92 2.48
N HIS A 149 9.56 10.74 2.69
CA HIS A 149 10.76 10.57 3.52
C HIS A 149 12.06 10.57 2.71
N LEU A 150 12.02 10.91 1.43
CA LEU A 150 13.23 11.13 0.64
C LEU A 150 13.72 12.56 0.82
N ASP A 151 14.95 12.71 1.32
CA ASP A 151 15.69 13.96 1.20
C ASP A 151 16.14 14.13 -0.26
N ARG A 152 15.62 15.16 -0.92
CA ARG A 152 15.88 15.40 -2.35
C ARG A 152 17.30 15.87 -2.62
N GLU A 153 17.92 16.58 -1.66
CA GLU A 153 19.28 17.11 -1.81
C GLU A 153 20.31 16.02 -1.53
N ALA A 154 20.13 15.30 -0.43
CA ALA A 154 21.04 14.22 -0.06
C ALA A 154 20.79 12.90 -0.82
N GLY A 155 19.63 12.74 -1.48
CA GLY A 155 19.22 11.52 -2.17
C GLY A 155 19.07 10.32 -1.24
N CYS A 156 18.76 10.54 0.04
CA CYS A 156 18.69 9.50 1.05
C CYS A 156 17.38 9.52 1.84
N CYS A 157 17.09 8.39 2.51
CA CYS A 157 15.91 8.25 3.36
C CYS A 157 16.12 8.93 4.71
N THR A 158 15.24 9.88 5.08
CA THR A 158 15.30 10.60 6.38
C THR A 158 14.90 9.75 7.57
N VAL A 159 14.22 8.62 7.34
CA VAL A 159 13.75 7.68 8.38
C VAL A 159 14.40 6.30 8.22
N ARG A 160 15.70 6.28 7.90
CA ARG A 160 16.42 5.05 7.55
C ARG A 160 16.28 3.95 8.60
N GLU A 161 16.37 4.31 9.89
CA GLU A 161 16.28 3.36 11.00
C GLU A 161 14.85 2.84 11.24
N GLN A 162 13.84 3.62 10.87
CA GLN A 162 12.42 3.27 11.03
C GLN A 162 11.79 2.74 9.75
N ARG A 163 12.60 2.44 8.72
CA ARG A 163 12.07 1.97 7.42
C ARG A 163 11.15 0.76 7.58
N PRO A 164 10.02 0.74 6.85
CA PRO A 164 9.16 -0.45 6.74
C PRO A 164 9.89 -1.68 6.19
N LEU A 165 9.36 -2.86 6.46
CA LEU A 165 9.93 -4.12 5.97
C LEU A 165 10.18 -4.14 4.45
N PRO A 166 9.26 -3.67 3.59
CA PRO A 166 9.53 -3.62 2.15
C PRO A 166 10.76 -2.78 1.79
N CYS A 167 11.01 -1.68 2.52
CA CYS A 167 12.19 -0.85 2.28
C CYS A 167 13.48 -1.50 2.79
N ARG A 168 13.40 -2.33 3.84
CA ARG A 168 14.57 -3.03 4.41
C ARG A 168 15.01 -4.20 3.55
N GLY A 169 14.05 -4.98 3.07
CA GLY A 169 14.29 -6.16 2.25
C GLY A 169 14.47 -5.88 0.75
N TYR A 170 14.25 -4.65 0.29
CA TYR A 170 14.35 -4.34 -1.13
C TYR A 170 15.79 -4.38 -1.63
N ASP A 171 16.05 -5.26 -2.58
CA ASP A 171 17.34 -5.40 -3.25
C ASP A 171 17.26 -4.89 -4.70
N CYS A 172 17.63 -3.63 -4.91
CA CYS A 172 17.62 -3.02 -6.25
C CYS A 172 18.60 -3.66 -7.23
N ARG A 173 19.62 -4.42 -6.76
CA ARG A 173 20.57 -5.12 -7.65
C ARG A 173 19.88 -6.11 -8.56
N ARG A 174 18.76 -6.68 -8.10
CA ARG A 174 17.96 -7.68 -8.82
C ARG A 174 16.77 -7.09 -9.57
N ASP A 175 16.53 -5.80 -9.44
CA ASP A 175 15.39 -5.15 -10.08
C ASP A 175 15.77 -4.61 -11.45
N GLN A 176 15.38 -5.35 -12.50
CA GLN A 176 15.64 -4.97 -13.88
C GLN A 176 14.93 -3.69 -14.32
N ARG A 177 13.95 -3.22 -13.57
CA ARG A 177 13.34 -1.90 -13.81
C ARG A 177 14.32 -0.77 -13.49
N VAL A 178 15.26 -1.03 -12.58
CA VAL A 178 16.26 -0.05 -12.14
C VAL A 178 17.58 -0.26 -12.88
N TRP A 179 18.09 -1.49 -12.90
CA TRP A 179 19.42 -1.80 -13.43
C TRP A 179 19.35 -2.86 -14.52
N VAL A 180 20.00 -2.57 -15.65
CA VAL A 180 20.34 -3.61 -16.62
C VAL A 180 21.55 -4.42 -16.12
N ASP A 181 22.54 -3.73 -15.55
CA ASP A 181 23.70 -4.33 -14.91
C ASP A 181 24.14 -3.47 -13.72
N PHE A 182 23.91 -3.96 -12.50
CA PHE A 182 24.21 -3.21 -11.28
C PHE A 182 25.70 -3.01 -11.08
N GLU A 183 26.52 -4.04 -11.36
CA GLU A 183 27.98 -3.98 -11.15
C GLU A 183 28.66 -3.02 -12.11
N LYS A 184 28.21 -2.98 -13.36
CA LYS A 184 28.68 -2.04 -14.37
C LYS A 184 27.99 -0.67 -14.30
N GLN A 185 27.09 -0.48 -13.35
CA GLN A 185 26.31 0.75 -13.17
C GLN A 185 25.50 1.14 -14.43
N ILE A 186 25.01 0.16 -15.18
CA ILE A 186 24.18 0.36 -16.36
C ILE A 186 22.71 0.43 -15.94
N ILE A 187 22.14 1.63 -16.00
CA ILE A 187 20.75 1.90 -15.64
C ILE A 187 19.80 1.42 -16.75
N ASN A 188 18.58 1.05 -16.36
CA ASN A 188 17.55 0.76 -17.35
C ASN A 188 17.16 2.04 -18.10
N PRO A 189 17.24 2.07 -19.44
CA PRO A 189 16.94 3.26 -20.23
C PRO A 189 15.46 3.71 -20.10
N HIS A 190 14.55 2.81 -19.70
CA HIS A 190 13.14 3.10 -19.49
C HIS A 190 12.79 3.37 -18.01
N LEU A 191 13.78 3.61 -17.15
CA LEU A 191 13.59 3.83 -15.72
C LEU A 191 12.49 4.85 -15.42
N GLU A 192 12.53 5.99 -16.06
CA GLU A 192 11.57 7.07 -15.83
C GLU A 192 10.15 6.66 -16.22
N GLU A 193 9.98 6.02 -17.37
CA GLU A 193 8.69 5.55 -17.87
C GLU A 193 8.05 4.52 -16.93
N LEU A 194 8.84 3.55 -16.46
CA LEU A 194 8.38 2.46 -15.60
C LEU A 194 7.86 2.96 -14.24
N PHE A 195 8.40 4.07 -13.73
CA PHE A 195 7.96 4.65 -12.47
C PHE A 195 6.96 5.79 -12.63
N THR A 196 6.86 6.43 -13.81
CA THR A 196 5.87 7.48 -14.08
C THR A 196 4.47 6.91 -14.30
N THR A 197 4.35 5.72 -14.87
CA THR A 197 3.07 5.06 -15.14
C THR A 197 2.30 4.71 -13.86
N ALA A 198 2.97 4.61 -12.72
CA ALA A 198 2.34 4.35 -11.42
C ALA A 198 1.60 5.59 -10.84
N VAL A 199 2.02 6.80 -11.21
CA VAL A 199 1.45 8.06 -10.68
C VAL A 199 0.23 8.53 -11.49
N SER A 200 0.15 8.18 -12.79
CA SER A 200 -0.89 8.69 -13.70
C SER A 200 -2.25 7.99 -13.61
N LYS A 201 -2.44 7.06 -12.67
CA LYS A 201 -3.70 6.32 -12.48
C LYS A 201 -4.60 6.85 -11.37
N THR A 202 -4.40 8.07 -10.87
CA THR A 202 -5.43 8.75 -10.08
C THR A 202 -6.43 9.37 -11.06
N PRO A 203 -7.70 8.94 -11.09
CA PRO A 203 -8.73 9.70 -11.81
C PRO A 203 -8.84 11.07 -11.13
N ASP A 204 -8.73 12.12 -11.94
CA ASP A 204 -9.06 13.47 -11.52
C ASP A 204 -10.42 13.46 -10.83
N ALA A 205 -10.43 13.87 -9.55
CA ALA A 205 -11.68 14.10 -8.83
C ALA A 205 -12.32 15.35 -9.41
N ASN A 206 -13.35 15.14 -10.24
CA ASN A 206 -14.35 16.12 -10.58
C ASN A 206 -15.53 15.99 -9.61
#